data_329323c6a6ef4c9392e6537d14ce8a81
#
_entry.id   329323c6a6ef4c9392e6537d14ce8a81
#
_cell.length_a   1.000
_cell.length_b   1.000
_cell.length_c   1.000
_cell.angle_alpha   90.00
_cell.angle_beta   90.00
_cell.angle_gamma   90.00
#
_symmetry.space_group_name_H-M   'P 1'
#
loop_
_entity.id
_entity.type
_entity.pdbx_description
1 polymer ?
#
loop_
_entity_poly.entity_id
_entity_poly.type
_entity_poly.pdbx_seq_one_letter_code
_entity_poly.pdbx_strand_id
1 'polypeptide(L)'
;LYAAASADVIGSVPERHYELAGELLASAIERAENERMPVRDALRAQAHDTGATIGAAAGGLDEALAACGYAPAEDHEGAVLLENCPFHALAAAHTDLVCTANLALLEGVVEATEATRTPVLAPSAGRCCVVLR
;
A
#
# COMPACT_ATOMS: atom_id res chain seq x y z
N LEU A 1 -3.40 -26.99 18.73
CA LEU A 1 -3.24 -26.12 18.66
C LEU A 1 -3.09 -25.51 18.75
N TYR A 2 -3.09 -25.85 18.75
CA TYR A 2 -2.81 -24.76 18.72
C TYR A 2 -2.62 -24.05 19.03
N ALA A 3 -2.65 -24.44 19.20
CA ALA A 3 -2.37 -23.41 19.37
C ALA A 3 -2.15 -22.75 19.49
N ALA A 4 -2.23 -23.13 19.66
CA ALA A 4 -1.97 -22.17 19.65
C ALA A 4 -1.70 -21.58 19.48
N ALA A 5 -1.79 -21.92 19.44
CA ALA A 5 -1.52 -21.00 19.18
C ALA A 5 -1.29 -20.42 18.93
N SER A 6 -1.41 -20.58 18.83
CA SER A 6 -1.14 -19.67 18.54
C SER A 6 -1.03 -19.01 18.42
N ALA A 7 -1.26 -19.31 18.40
CA ALA A 7 -1.11 -18.42 18.21
C ALA A 7 -1.06 -17.73 18.31
N ASP A 8 -1.29 -17.88 18.42
CA ASP A 8 -1.14 -17.01 18.43
C ASP A 8 -0.75 -16.34 18.35
N VAL A 9 -0.71 -16.32 18.67
CA VAL A 9 -0.24 -15.60 18.56
C VAL A 9 0.29 -14.95 17.86
N ILE A 10 0.86 -15.05 18.02
CA ILE A 10 0.95 -14.62 16.66
C ILE A 10 -0.12 -13.66 16.28
N GLY A 11 -1.27 -13.93 16.70
CA GLY A 11 -2.40 -13.15 16.35
C GLY A 11 -2.29 -11.68 16.68
N SER A 12 -1.35 -11.31 17.52
CA SER A 12 -1.18 -9.90 17.85
C SER A 12 -0.44 -9.12 16.77
N VAL A 13 0.15 -9.79 15.79
CA VAL A 13 0.87 -9.12 14.71
C VAL A 13 -0.10 -8.66 13.65
N PRO A 14 -0.12 -7.36 13.31
CA PRO A 14 -1.00 -6.89 12.25
C PRO A 14 -0.71 -7.59 10.93
N GLU A 15 -1.76 -7.85 10.19
CA GLU A 15 -1.65 -8.47 8.89
C GLU A 15 -0.96 -7.53 7.91
N ARG A 16 -0.06 -8.05 7.10
CA ARG A 16 0.72 -7.22 6.18
C ARG A 16 0.19 -7.22 4.76
N HIS A 17 -0.81 -8.05 4.47
CA HIS A 17 -1.41 -8.11 3.14
C HIS A 17 -0.39 -8.40 2.04
N TYR A 18 0.48 -9.36 2.29
CA TYR A 18 1.48 -9.76 1.29
C TYR A 18 0.83 -10.29 0.02
N GLU A 19 -0.42 -10.72 0.10
CA GLU A 19 -1.16 -11.12 -1.08
C GLU A 19 -1.34 -9.96 -2.05
N LEU A 20 -1.60 -8.78 -1.52
CA LEU A 20 -1.72 -7.58 -2.35
C LEU A 20 -0.38 -7.30 -3.06
N ALA A 21 0.73 -7.39 -2.34
CA ALA A 21 2.05 -7.19 -2.93
C ALA A 21 2.33 -8.21 -4.02
N GLY A 22 2.02 -9.47 -3.75
CA GLY A 22 2.23 -10.54 -4.72
C GLY A 22 1.41 -10.34 -5.98
N GLU A 23 0.16 -9.98 -5.82
CA GLU A 23 -0.74 -9.74 -6.94
C GLU A 23 -0.27 -8.57 -7.78
N LEU A 24 0.15 -7.49 -7.14
CA LEU A 24 0.68 -6.32 -7.84
C LEU A 24 1.90 -6.66 -8.66
N LEU A 25 2.84 -7.40 -8.08
CA LEU A 25 4.08 -7.75 -8.76
C LEU A 25 3.83 -8.70 -9.93
N ALA A 26 3.00 -9.72 -9.72
CA ALA A 26 2.68 -10.66 -10.79
C ALA A 26 1.98 -9.95 -11.95
N SER A 27 0.97 -9.14 -11.64
CA SER A 27 0.23 -8.41 -12.67
C SER A 27 1.10 -7.41 -13.39
N ALA A 28 2.05 -6.79 -12.68
CA ALA A 28 2.99 -5.85 -13.29
C ALA A 28 3.90 -6.55 -14.30
N ILE A 29 4.38 -7.73 -13.96
CA ILE A 29 5.23 -8.50 -14.87
C ILE A 29 4.46 -8.87 -16.12
N GLU A 30 3.24 -9.37 -15.98
CA GLU A 30 2.40 -9.72 -17.12
C GLU A 30 2.12 -8.49 -18.00
N ARG A 31 1.81 -7.38 -17.35
CA ARG A 31 1.53 -6.13 -18.06
C ARG A 31 2.74 -5.63 -18.83
N ALA A 32 3.91 -5.71 -18.20
CA ALA A 32 5.15 -5.29 -18.86
C ALA A 32 5.39 -6.10 -20.12
N GLU A 33 5.17 -7.41 -20.04
CA GLU A 33 5.36 -8.30 -21.16
C GLU A 33 4.35 -8.03 -22.27
N ASN A 34 3.08 -7.91 -21.90
CA ASN A 34 2.01 -7.74 -22.88
C ASN A 34 2.04 -6.38 -23.57
N GLU A 35 2.40 -5.33 -22.83
CA GLU A 35 2.38 -3.97 -23.36
C GLU A 35 3.77 -3.48 -23.75
N ARG A 36 4.80 -4.34 -23.59
CA ARG A 36 6.18 -4.04 -23.98
C ARG A 36 6.67 -2.74 -23.35
N MET A 37 6.48 -2.63 -22.05
CA MET A 37 6.91 -1.46 -21.29
C MET A 37 7.86 -1.88 -20.19
N PRO A 38 8.69 -0.96 -19.70
CA PRO A 38 9.58 -1.27 -18.57
C PRO A 38 8.79 -1.76 -17.37
N VAL A 39 9.36 -2.73 -16.65
CA VAL A 39 8.65 -3.33 -15.51
C VAL A 39 8.31 -2.31 -14.44
N ARG A 40 9.19 -1.34 -14.20
CA ARG A 40 8.92 -0.31 -13.20
C ARG A 40 7.70 0.54 -13.58
N ASP A 41 7.57 0.85 -14.85
CA ASP A 41 6.42 1.62 -15.33
C ASP A 41 5.15 0.80 -15.23
N ALA A 42 5.24 -0.48 -15.55
CA ALA A 42 4.10 -1.40 -15.44
C ALA A 42 3.67 -1.54 -13.98
N LEU A 43 4.63 -1.63 -13.07
CA LEU A 43 4.33 -1.75 -11.65
C LEU A 43 3.63 -0.50 -11.13
N ARG A 44 4.11 0.67 -11.53
CA ARG A 44 3.49 1.92 -11.10
C ARG A 44 2.06 2.03 -11.63
N ALA A 45 1.87 1.72 -12.91
CA ALA A 45 0.54 1.78 -13.53
C ALA A 45 -0.41 0.77 -12.87
N GLN A 46 0.08 -0.44 -12.63
CA GLN A 46 -0.74 -1.48 -12.01
C GLN A 46 -1.10 -1.11 -10.58
N ALA A 47 -0.16 -0.55 -9.83
CA ALA A 47 -0.42 -0.13 -8.46
C ALA A 47 -1.48 0.97 -8.41
N HIS A 48 -1.37 1.94 -9.31
CA HIS A 48 -2.36 3.01 -9.39
C HIS A 48 -3.75 2.45 -9.70
N ASP A 49 -3.85 1.58 -10.71
CA ASP A 49 -5.13 1.00 -11.09
C ASP A 49 -5.73 0.16 -9.96
N THR A 50 -4.89 -0.60 -9.26
CA THR A 50 -5.34 -1.40 -8.13
C THR A 50 -5.85 -0.51 -7.00
N GLY A 51 -5.12 0.57 -6.72
CA GLY A 51 -5.54 1.55 -5.72
C GLY A 51 -6.88 2.19 -6.08
N ALA A 52 -7.05 2.53 -7.35
CA ALA A 52 -8.31 3.10 -7.81
C ALA A 52 -9.47 2.11 -7.66
N THR A 53 -9.23 0.84 -7.96
CA THR A 53 -10.25 -0.19 -7.81
C THR A 53 -10.65 -0.36 -6.34
N ILE A 54 -9.66 -0.41 -5.46
CA ILE A 54 -9.92 -0.54 -4.03
C ILE A 54 -10.67 0.69 -3.50
N GLY A 55 -10.23 1.88 -3.92
CA GLY A 55 -10.89 3.12 -3.50
C GLY A 55 -12.32 3.21 -3.98
N ALA A 56 -12.58 2.79 -5.22
CA ALA A 56 -13.93 2.84 -5.77
C ALA A 56 -14.88 1.88 -5.06
N ALA A 57 -14.37 0.77 -4.55
CA ALA A 57 -15.18 -0.22 -3.85
C ALA A 57 -15.39 0.13 -2.37
N ALA A 58 -14.60 1.04 -1.83
CA ALA A 58 -14.67 1.40 -0.42
C ALA A 58 -15.66 2.54 -0.18
N GLY A 59 -16.08 2.71 1.07
CA GLY A 59 -16.99 3.77 1.45
C GLY A 59 -16.32 5.10 1.70
N GLY A 60 -15.00 5.19 1.54
CA GLY A 60 -14.24 6.40 1.74
C GLY A 60 -12.77 6.09 1.93
N LEU A 61 -11.99 7.13 2.18
CA LEU A 61 -10.54 6.99 2.29
C LEU A 61 -10.13 6.03 3.42
N ASP A 62 -10.72 6.19 4.61
CA ASP A 62 -10.35 5.36 5.75
C ASP A 62 -10.61 3.88 5.49
N GLU A 63 -11.75 3.56 4.89
CA GLU A 63 -12.07 2.18 4.55
C GLU A 63 -11.13 1.64 3.49
N ALA A 64 -10.78 2.45 2.51
CA ALA A 64 -9.86 2.02 1.46
C ALA A 64 -8.47 1.75 2.02
N LEU A 65 -8.00 2.61 2.93
CA LEU A 65 -6.69 2.41 3.57
C LEU A 65 -6.68 1.13 4.39
N ALA A 66 -7.76 0.88 5.14
CA ALA A 66 -7.86 -0.34 5.91
C ALA A 66 -7.89 -1.57 5.01
N ALA A 67 -8.57 -1.49 3.87
CA ALA A 67 -8.63 -2.60 2.92
C ALA A 67 -7.24 -2.93 2.36
N CYS A 68 -6.37 -1.94 2.25
CA CYS A 68 -4.99 -2.16 1.83
C CYS A 68 -4.09 -2.64 2.95
N GLY A 69 -4.54 -2.56 4.20
CA GLY A 69 -3.77 -3.00 5.36
C GLY A 69 -3.07 -1.89 6.11
N TYR A 70 -3.27 -0.64 5.74
CA TYR A 70 -2.67 0.48 6.47
C TYR A 70 -3.42 0.77 7.75
N ALA A 71 -2.70 1.31 8.73
CA ALA A 71 -3.26 1.83 9.97
C ALA A 71 -2.99 3.33 10.00
N PRO A 72 -3.95 4.15 9.57
CA PRO A 72 -3.74 5.59 9.52
C PRO A 72 -3.77 6.24 10.91
N ALA A 73 -2.92 7.25 11.08
CA ALA A 73 -2.90 8.04 12.32
C ALA A 73 -2.61 9.50 11.93
N GLU A 74 -3.42 10.41 12.42
CA GLU A 74 -3.24 11.82 12.11
C GLU A 74 -2.20 12.43 13.03
N ASP A 75 -1.28 13.21 12.46
CA ASP A 75 -0.32 13.92 13.29
C ASP A 75 -0.89 15.28 13.73
N HIS A 76 -0.11 16.03 14.50
CA HIS A 76 -0.61 17.30 15.05
C HIS A 76 -0.68 18.42 14.00
N GLU A 77 -0.22 18.16 12.79
CA GLU A 77 -0.35 19.10 11.68
C GLU A 77 -1.46 18.71 10.71
N GLY A 78 -2.18 17.64 11.03
CA GLY A 78 -3.29 17.19 10.21
C GLY A 78 -2.92 16.24 9.08
N ALA A 79 -1.64 15.90 8.93
CA ALA A 79 -1.23 14.93 7.93
C ALA A 79 -1.57 13.51 8.41
N VAL A 80 -1.88 12.62 7.48
CA VAL A 80 -2.17 11.23 7.83
C VAL A 80 -0.89 10.41 7.66
N LEU A 81 -0.41 9.88 8.76
CA LEU A 81 0.73 8.98 8.77
C LEU A 81 0.20 7.56 8.62
N LEU A 82 0.89 6.76 7.84
CA LEU A 82 0.45 5.39 7.58
C LEU A 82 1.36 4.43 8.31
N GLU A 83 0.76 3.63 9.17
CA GLU A 83 1.47 2.58 9.88
C GLU A 83 1.09 1.24 9.29
N ASN A 84 1.82 0.22 9.65
CA ASN A 84 1.57 -1.13 9.17
C ASN A 84 1.58 -1.23 7.64
N CYS A 85 2.65 -0.68 7.03
CA CYS A 85 2.81 -0.74 5.57
C CYS A 85 2.66 -2.19 5.07
N PRO A 86 1.77 -2.45 4.11
CA PRO A 86 1.57 -3.81 3.61
C PRO A 86 2.80 -4.39 2.93
N PHE A 87 3.75 -3.55 2.56
CA PHE A 87 4.97 -3.98 1.88
C PHE A 87 6.21 -3.86 2.75
N HIS A 88 6.03 -3.84 4.06
CA HIS A 88 7.11 -3.51 5.00
C HIS A 88 8.43 -4.24 4.74
N ALA A 89 8.39 -5.57 4.66
CA ALA A 89 9.61 -6.34 4.46
C ALA A 89 10.21 -6.12 3.08
N LEU A 90 9.37 -6.01 2.07
CA LEU A 90 9.84 -5.74 0.70
C LEU A 90 10.43 -4.34 0.59
N ALA A 91 9.83 -3.37 1.27
CA ALA A 91 10.32 -1.99 1.25
C ALA A 91 11.69 -1.89 1.91
N ALA A 92 11.94 -2.69 2.93
CA ALA A 92 13.24 -2.69 3.59
C ALA A 92 14.37 -3.18 2.67
N ALA A 93 14.07 -4.17 1.82
CA ALA A 93 15.05 -4.74 0.91
C ALA A 93 15.09 -4.05 -0.46
N HIS A 94 13.96 -3.49 -0.90
CA HIS A 94 13.81 -2.91 -2.23
C HIS A 94 13.12 -1.55 -2.13
N THR A 95 13.68 -0.67 -1.34
CA THR A 95 13.05 0.58 -0.93
C THR A 95 12.55 1.43 -2.09
N ASP A 96 13.42 1.72 -3.04
CA ASP A 96 13.06 2.61 -4.14
C ASP A 96 11.91 2.04 -4.98
N LEU A 97 12.02 0.78 -5.34
CA LEU A 97 11.01 0.13 -6.17
C LEU A 97 9.66 0.04 -5.46
N VAL A 98 9.68 -0.41 -4.22
CA VAL A 98 8.45 -0.69 -3.48
C VAL A 98 7.78 0.59 -3.00
N CYS A 99 8.56 1.56 -2.54
CA CYS A 99 7.98 2.83 -2.07
C CYS A 99 7.37 3.63 -3.22
N THR A 100 7.97 3.54 -4.42
CA THR A 100 7.39 4.19 -5.59
C THR A 100 6.06 3.54 -5.98
N ALA A 101 6.00 2.21 -5.92
CA ALA A 101 4.75 1.49 -6.18
C ALA A 101 3.69 1.81 -5.12
N ASN A 102 4.12 1.92 -3.87
CA ASN A 102 3.24 2.25 -2.77
C ASN A 102 2.63 3.65 -2.95
N LEU A 103 3.45 4.60 -3.38
CA LEU A 103 2.96 5.94 -3.68
C LEU A 103 1.88 5.89 -4.77
N ALA A 104 2.13 5.16 -5.84
CA ALA A 104 1.17 5.03 -6.94
C ALA A 104 -0.14 4.39 -6.48
N LEU A 105 -0.06 3.36 -5.64
CA LEU A 105 -1.24 2.72 -5.06
C LEU A 105 -2.10 3.74 -4.31
N LEU A 106 -1.45 4.53 -3.46
CA LEU A 106 -2.15 5.51 -2.66
C LEU A 106 -2.70 6.66 -3.49
N GLU A 107 -2.00 7.03 -4.56
CA GLU A 107 -2.53 8.01 -5.49
C GLU A 107 -3.85 7.53 -6.11
N GLY A 108 -3.89 6.26 -6.51
CA GLY A 108 -5.11 5.68 -7.04
C GLY A 108 -6.24 5.65 -6.02
N VAL A 109 -5.92 5.30 -4.78
CA VAL A 109 -6.90 5.28 -3.69
C VAL A 109 -7.48 6.68 -3.45
N VAL A 110 -6.60 7.67 -3.35
CA VAL A 110 -7.03 9.06 -3.08
C VAL A 110 -7.91 9.58 -4.21
N GLU A 111 -7.52 9.33 -5.45
CA GLU A 111 -8.33 9.77 -6.59
C GLU A 111 -9.71 9.14 -6.61
N ALA A 112 -9.77 7.84 -6.39
CA ALA A 112 -11.04 7.10 -6.46
C ALA A 112 -11.98 7.43 -5.31
N THR A 113 -11.44 7.80 -4.15
CA THR A 113 -12.25 8.18 -3.01
C THR A 113 -12.55 9.68 -2.99
N GLU A 114 -12.02 10.42 -3.97
CA GLU A 114 -12.20 11.87 -4.08
C GLU A 114 -11.75 12.61 -2.81
N ALA A 115 -10.76 12.04 -2.14
CA ALA A 115 -10.21 12.66 -0.94
C ALA A 115 -9.36 13.87 -1.31
N THR A 116 -9.31 14.84 -0.41
CA THR A 116 -8.57 16.07 -0.64
C THR A 116 -7.12 15.97 -0.16
N ARG A 117 -6.62 14.76 0.01
CA ARG A 117 -5.26 14.50 0.46
C ARG A 117 -4.33 14.30 -0.72
N THR A 118 -3.06 14.59 -0.51
CA THR A 118 -2.03 14.37 -1.52
C THR A 118 -1.00 13.40 -0.95
N PRO A 119 -0.83 12.21 -1.56
CA PRO A 119 0.23 11.30 -1.13
C PRO A 119 1.59 11.84 -1.51
N VAL A 120 2.53 11.82 -0.58
CA VAL A 120 3.90 12.26 -0.84
C VAL A 120 4.88 11.28 -0.20
N LEU A 121 6.03 11.12 -0.83
CA LEU A 121 7.11 10.33 -0.26
C LEU A 121 7.77 11.15 0.85
N ALA A 122 7.76 10.60 2.04
CA ALA A 122 8.35 11.25 3.20
C ALA A 122 8.92 10.17 4.11
N PRO A 123 10.01 9.51 3.69
CA PRO A 123 10.57 8.38 4.44
C PRO A 123 10.93 8.75 5.86
N SER A 124 10.61 7.88 6.79
CA SER A 124 10.93 8.06 8.18
C SER A 124 11.00 6.69 8.84
N ALA A 125 11.88 6.56 9.82
CA ALA A 125 12.05 5.29 10.51
C ALA A 125 10.75 4.88 11.20
N GLY A 126 10.43 3.61 11.09
CA GLY A 126 9.31 3.03 11.82
C GLY A 126 7.93 3.21 11.22
N ARG A 127 7.82 3.80 10.03
CA ARG A 127 6.51 3.95 9.41
C ARG A 127 6.64 3.88 7.90
N CYS A 128 5.48 3.90 7.23
CA CYS A 128 5.41 3.91 5.77
C CYS A 128 6.15 5.13 5.21
N CYS A 129 6.75 4.96 4.05
CA CYS A 129 7.45 6.04 3.36
C CYS A 129 6.51 7.05 2.72
N VAL A 130 5.21 6.81 2.73
CA VAL A 130 4.22 7.72 2.14
C VAL A 130 3.40 8.36 3.25
N VAL A 131 3.17 9.64 3.12
CA VAL A 131 2.33 10.42 4.03
C VAL A 131 1.24 11.07 3.20
N LEU A 132 0.03 11.16 3.72
CA LEU A 132 -1.07 11.85 3.05
C LEU A 132 -1.21 13.25 3.65
N ARG A 133 -0.85 14.25 2.89
CA ARG A 133 -0.92 15.64 3.35
C ARG A 133 -2.20 16.33 2.95
#